data_e855f7ec3937a38d04135d068fa26f6d
#
_entry.id   e855f7ec3937a38d04135d068fa26f6d
#
_cell.length_a   1.000
_cell.length_b   1.000
_cell.length_c   1.000
_cell.angle_alpha   90.00
_cell.angle_beta   90.00
_cell.angle_gamma   90.00
#
_symmetry.space_group_name_H-M   'P 1'
#
loop_
_entity.id
_entity.type
_entity.pdbx_description
1 polymer ?
#
loop_
_entity_poly.entity_id
_entity_poly.type
_entity_poly.pdbx_seq_one_letter_code
_entity_poly.pdbx_strand_id
1 'polypeptide(L)'
;IVIGGDGFMLQTLKKIKNKNKSFYGINSGNYGFLMNKFSSKNTVKNFSKAKKITISPLEMIVKNKLGIKKKAIAINEVSILRQSRQAASVSIKNGSKIIIKKLVSDGVLVSTPAGSTAYNLSVHGPILNLNSKKLSIAPISAFRPRRWKGKIISDKSKITISNINPQKRPISAV
;
A
#
# COMPACT_ATOMS: atom_id res chain seq x y z
N ILE A 1 -10.55 9.85 -19.53
CA ILE A 1 -11.54 9.84 -18.45
C ILE A 1 -11.79 8.40 -18.06
N VAL A 2 -11.92 8.12 -16.77
CA VAL A 2 -12.25 6.80 -16.19
C VAL A 2 -13.56 6.95 -15.43
N ILE A 3 -14.58 6.18 -15.79
CA ILE A 3 -15.89 6.19 -15.13
C ILE A 3 -16.04 4.85 -14.40
N GLY A 4 -16.22 4.89 -13.08
CA GLY A 4 -16.29 3.68 -12.26
C GLY A 4 -15.98 3.95 -10.78
N GLY A 5 -15.53 2.94 -10.06
CA GLY A 5 -15.02 3.07 -8.70
C GLY A 5 -13.49 3.03 -8.64
N ASP A 6 -12.93 3.14 -7.42
CA ASP A 6 -11.46 3.11 -7.19
C ASP A 6 -10.80 1.86 -7.76
N GLY A 7 -11.44 0.69 -7.66
CA GLY A 7 -10.91 -0.57 -8.21
C GLY A 7 -10.69 -0.50 -9.72
N PHE A 8 -11.63 0.12 -10.48
CA PHE A 8 -11.49 0.29 -11.92
C PHE A 8 -10.39 1.30 -12.27
N MET A 9 -10.25 2.39 -11.50
CA MET A 9 -9.13 3.32 -11.62
C MET A 9 -7.79 2.61 -11.40
N LEU A 10 -7.66 1.81 -10.35
CA LEU A 10 -6.45 1.06 -10.05
C LEU A 10 -6.08 0.07 -11.16
N GLN A 11 -7.07 -0.64 -11.72
CA GLN A 11 -6.85 -1.53 -12.87
C GLN A 11 -6.38 -0.75 -14.10
N THR A 12 -6.99 0.40 -14.36
CA THR A 12 -6.62 1.29 -15.47
C THR A 12 -5.18 1.78 -15.32
N LEU A 13 -4.79 2.26 -14.12
CA LEU A 13 -3.44 2.70 -13.83
C LEU A 13 -2.39 1.60 -13.97
N LYS A 14 -2.73 0.34 -13.60
CA LYS A 14 -1.84 -0.82 -13.77
C LYS A 14 -1.64 -1.21 -15.24
N LYS A 15 -2.68 -1.13 -16.06
CA LYS A 15 -2.64 -1.53 -17.48
C LYS A 15 -1.89 -0.54 -18.38
N ILE A 16 -1.85 0.72 -18.02
CA ILE A 16 -1.30 1.76 -18.88
C ILE A 16 0.22 1.87 -18.72
N LYS A 17 0.93 1.55 -19.79
CA LYS A 17 2.40 1.61 -19.85
C LYS A 17 2.94 3.06 -19.86
N ASN A 18 2.18 4.02 -20.40
CA ASN A 18 2.61 5.41 -20.50
C ASN A 18 2.33 6.16 -19.19
N LYS A 19 3.35 6.30 -18.36
CA LYS A 19 3.30 6.97 -17.05
C LYS A 19 3.05 8.49 -17.10
N ASN A 20 3.13 9.11 -18.28
CA ASN A 20 2.94 10.56 -18.45
C ASN A 20 1.48 10.94 -18.72
N LYS A 21 0.57 9.97 -18.89
CA LYS A 21 -0.85 10.26 -19.07
C LYS A 21 -1.52 10.58 -17.74
N SER A 22 -2.34 11.62 -17.75
CA SER A 22 -3.21 11.98 -16.62
C SER A 22 -4.58 11.33 -16.79
N PHE A 23 -5.18 10.92 -15.68
CA PHE A 23 -6.49 10.28 -15.64
C PHE A 23 -7.43 11.13 -14.80
N TYR A 24 -8.63 11.37 -15.29
CA TYR A 24 -9.71 11.99 -14.54
C TYR A 24 -10.76 10.93 -14.23
N GLY A 25 -10.91 10.61 -12.95
CA GLY A 25 -11.87 9.63 -12.47
C GLY A 25 -13.22 10.28 -12.17
N ILE A 26 -14.31 9.67 -12.63
CA ILE A 26 -15.68 9.99 -12.27
C ILE A 26 -16.27 8.82 -11.51
N ASN A 27 -16.68 9.06 -10.26
CA ASN A 27 -17.25 8.02 -9.41
C ASN A 27 -18.69 7.68 -9.88
N SER A 28 -18.91 6.41 -10.22
CA SER A 28 -20.21 5.83 -10.51
C SER A 28 -20.70 4.88 -9.41
N GLY A 29 -19.92 4.71 -8.34
CA GLY A 29 -20.26 3.90 -7.16
C GLY A 29 -20.59 4.77 -5.95
N ASN A 30 -20.78 4.10 -4.79
CA ASN A 30 -21.16 4.79 -3.55
C ASN A 30 -20.00 5.57 -2.92
N TYR A 31 -18.79 5.02 -2.98
CA TYR A 31 -17.59 5.60 -2.36
C TYR A 31 -16.41 5.58 -3.34
N GLY A 32 -15.57 6.60 -3.27
CA GLY A 32 -14.34 6.67 -4.04
C GLY A 32 -13.36 7.66 -3.41
N PHE A 33 -12.10 7.23 -3.24
CA PHE A 33 -11.01 8.05 -2.74
C PHE A 33 -10.13 8.59 -3.88
N LEU A 34 -10.07 7.85 -4.98
CA LEU A 34 -9.33 8.21 -6.19
C LEU A 34 -10.21 8.87 -7.26
N MET A 35 -11.52 8.95 -7.02
CA MET A 35 -12.51 9.40 -8.00
C MET A 35 -13.13 10.73 -7.60
N ASN A 36 -13.48 11.54 -8.59
CA ASN A 36 -14.25 12.77 -8.36
C ASN A 36 -15.74 12.47 -8.34
N LYS A 37 -16.48 13.22 -7.51
CA LYS A 37 -17.94 13.13 -7.48
C LYS A 37 -18.54 13.51 -8.83
N PHE A 38 -19.46 12.71 -9.33
CA PHE A 38 -20.21 13.03 -10.55
C PHE A 38 -21.09 14.26 -10.35
N SER A 39 -21.18 15.11 -11.36
CA SER A 39 -22.09 16.26 -11.42
C SER A 39 -22.56 16.47 -12.85
N SER A 40 -23.84 16.22 -13.13
CA SER A 40 -24.44 16.38 -14.46
C SER A 40 -24.30 17.80 -15.02
N LYS A 41 -24.41 18.82 -14.15
CA LYS A 41 -24.38 20.24 -14.56
C LYS A 41 -22.98 20.84 -14.68
N ASN A 42 -21.98 20.27 -14.01
CA ASN A 42 -20.66 20.91 -13.86
C ASN A 42 -19.48 20.04 -14.28
N THR A 43 -19.68 18.94 -15.00
CA THR A 43 -18.60 18.00 -15.32
C THR A 43 -17.46 18.66 -16.10
N VAL A 44 -17.75 19.46 -17.13
CA VAL A 44 -16.74 20.16 -17.93
C VAL A 44 -15.99 21.20 -17.09
N LYS A 45 -16.72 21.98 -16.28
CA LYS A 45 -16.14 22.98 -15.37
C LYS A 45 -15.25 22.33 -14.30
N ASN A 46 -15.68 21.20 -13.75
CA ASN A 46 -14.90 20.45 -12.76
C ASN A 46 -13.64 19.85 -13.38
N PHE A 47 -13.73 19.33 -14.61
CA PHE A 47 -12.58 18.83 -15.34
C PHE A 47 -11.54 19.93 -15.61
N SER A 48 -11.95 21.12 -16.09
CA SER A 48 -11.04 22.23 -16.37
C SER A 48 -10.35 22.81 -15.12
N LYS A 49 -10.98 22.68 -13.95
CA LYS A 49 -10.45 23.14 -12.67
C LYS A 49 -9.73 22.04 -11.87
N ALA A 50 -9.63 20.82 -12.40
CA ALA A 50 -9.06 19.71 -11.71
C ALA A 50 -7.57 19.91 -11.41
N LYS A 51 -7.17 19.63 -10.15
CA LYS A 51 -5.76 19.64 -9.75
C LYS A 51 -5.16 18.26 -9.98
N LYS A 52 -4.01 18.25 -10.67
CA LYS A 52 -3.27 17.00 -10.90
C LYS A 52 -2.61 16.53 -9.61
N ILE A 53 -2.83 15.27 -9.26
CA ILE A 53 -2.16 14.57 -8.16
C ILE A 53 -1.27 13.48 -8.75
N THR A 54 -0.05 13.37 -8.28
CA THR A 54 0.89 12.33 -8.69
C THR A 54 0.92 11.23 -7.62
N ILE A 55 0.59 10.01 -8.02
CA ILE A 55 0.65 8.82 -7.17
C ILE A 55 1.97 8.10 -7.43
N SER A 56 2.71 7.79 -6.36
CA SER A 56 3.95 7.02 -6.43
C SER A 56 3.67 5.59 -5.94
N PRO A 57 3.73 4.57 -6.82
CA PRO A 57 3.52 3.19 -6.42
C PRO A 57 4.72 2.65 -5.63
N LEU A 58 4.50 1.57 -4.88
CA LEU A 58 5.54 0.77 -4.24
C LEU A 58 6.15 -0.20 -5.26
N GLU A 59 7.46 -0.29 -5.27
CA GLU A 59 8.18 -1.40 -5.90
C GLU A 59 8.50 -2.44 -4.84
N MET A 60 8.00 -3.66 -5.02
CA MET A 60 8.29 -4.80 -4.18
C MET A 60 9.30 -5.72 -4.86
N ILE A 61 10.33 -6.11 -4.13
CA ILE A 61 11.28 -7.16 -4.53
C ILE A 61 11.28 -8.23 -3.45
N VAL A 62 10.82 -9.42 -3.81
CA VAL A 62 10.86 -10.60 -2.92
C VAL A 62 12.04 -11.47 -3.31
N LYS A 63 12.83 -11.87 -2.31
CA LYS A 63 13.90 -12.87 -2.45
C LYS A 63 13.56 -14.07 -1.56
N ASN A 64 13.40 -15.25 -2.14
CA ASN A 64 13.19 -16.48 -1.39
C ASN A 64 14.53 -17.11 -0.93
N LYS A 65 14.46 -18.22 -0.18
CA LYS A 65 15.65 -18.94 0.31
C LYS A 65 16.54 -19.49 -0.81
N LEU A 66 15.95 -19.84 -1.96
CA LEU A 66 16.68 -20.34 -3.14
C LEU A 66 17.33 -19.21 -3.94
N GLY A 67 17.25 -17.96 -3.47
CA GLY A 67 17.82 -16.80 -4.16
C GLY A 67 16.95 -16.29 -5.32
N ILE A 68 15.82 -16.92 -5.62
CA ILE A 68 14.90 -16.48 -6.67
C ILE A 68 14.31 -15.13 -6.30
N LYS A 69 14.42 -14.16 -7.21
CA LYS A 69 13.88 -12.82 -7.04
C LYS A 69 12.61 -12.66 -7.88
N LYS A 70 11.56 -12.12 -7.28
CA LYS A 70 10.35 -11.66 -7.99
C LYS A 70 10.15 -10.18 -7.72
N LYS A 71 9.72 -9.44 -8.76
CA LYS A 71 9.45 -8.01 -8.69
C LYS A 71 7.99 -7.75 -9.02
N ALA A 72 7.35 -6.85 -8.26
CA ALA A 72 5.99 -6.41 -8.51
C ALA A 72 5.82 -4.93 -8.16
N ILE A 73 4.74 -4.32 -8.65
CA ILE A 73 4.36 -2.94 -8.36
C ILE A 73 2.98 -2.93 -7.72
N ALA A 74 2.86 -2.22 -6.61
CA ALA A 74 1.60 -2.02 -5.89
C ALA A 74 1.26 -0.53 -5.82
N ILE A 75 0.02 -0.16 -6.16
CA ILE A 75 -0.46 1.22 -6.07
C ILE A 75 -0.93 1.50 -4.65
N ASN A 76 -1.67 0.58 -4.04
CA ASN A 76 -2.21 0.73 -2.69
C ASN A 76 -1.19 0.31 -1.62
N GLU A 77 -0.97 -0.99 -1.47
CA GLU A 77 -0.10 -1.55 -0.44
C GLU A 77 0.56 -2.85 -0.91
N VAL A 78 1.61 -3.23 -0.19
CA VAL A 78 2.17 -4.57 -0.15
C VAL A 78 1.87 -5.14 1.22
N SER A 79 1.17 -6.26 1.28
CA SER A 79 0.90 -7.00 2.51
C SER A 79 1.79 -8.25 2.59
N ILE A 80 2.32 -8.50 3.78
CA ILE A 80 3.06 -9.70 4.13
C ILE A 80 2.23 -10.46 5.14
N LEU A 81 1.81 -11.67 4.78
CA LEU A 81 0.88 -12.48 5.55
C LEU A 81 1.49 -13.82 5.93
N ARG A 82 1.14 -14.33 7.11
CA ARG A 82 1.45 -15.70 7.51
C ARG A 82 0.80 -16.70 6.57
N GLN A 83 1.49 -17.80 6.28
CA GLN A 83 0.99 -18.92 5.48
C GLN A 83 0.63 -20.15 6.30
N SER A 84 0.67 -20.05 7.62
CA SER A 84 0.32 -21.13 8.51
C SER A 84 -0.55 -20.62 9.67
N ARG A 85 -1.04 -21.54 10.51
CA ARG A 85 -1.75 -21.17 11.74
C ARG A 85 -0.89 -20.41 12.75
N GLN A 86 0.44 -20.54 12.66
CA GLN A 86 1.36 -19.80 13.51
C GLN A 86 1.51 -18.36 13.05
N ALA A 87 1.58 -17.42 13.99
CA ALA A 87 1.83 -16.02 13.70
C ALA A 87 3.16 -15.82 12.96
N ALA A 88 3.22 -14.88 12.04
CA ALA A 88 4.45 -14.45 11.39
C ALA A 88 5.44 -13.91 12.43
N SER A 89 6.74 -14.03 12.16
CA SER A 89 7.81 -13.43 12.97
C SER A 89 8.77 -12.72 12.03
N VAL A 90 8.70 -11.38 12.00
CA VAL A 90 9.45 -10.57 11.05
C VAL A 90 10.26 -9.49 11.75
N SER A 91 11.39 -9.10 11.14
CA SER A 91 12.11 -7.87 11.45
C SER A 91 11.89 -6.83 10.35
N ILE A 92 11.87 -5.56 10.72
CA ILE A 92 11.63 -4.45 9.78
C ILE A 92 12.75 -3.42 9.92
N LYS A 93 13.34 -3.04 8.78
CA LYS A 93 14.39 -2.01 8.69
C LYS A 93 13.99 -0.94 7.67
N ASN A 94 14.48 0.26 7.87
CA ASN A 94 14.49 1.35 6.89
C ASN A 94 15.97 1.69 6.57
N GLY A 95 16.45 1.29 5.41
CA GLY A 95 17.88 1.29 5.12
C GLY A 95 18.65 0.46 6.16
N SER A 96 19.64 1.07 6.82
CA SER A 96 20.39 0.46 7.92
C SER A 96 19.67 0.50 9.28
N LYS A 97 18.71 1.42 9.46
CA LYS A 97 18.02 1.65 10.74
C LYS A 97 16.98 0.57 11.02
N ILE A 98 17.09 -0.08 12.18
CA ILE A 98 16.09 -1.04 12.65
C ILE A 98 14.86 -0.26 13.13
N ILE A 99 13.68 -0.55 12.56
CA ILE A 99 12.38 -0.06 13.04
C ILE A 99 11.89 -0.96 14.16
N ILE A 100 11.92 -2.27 13.94
CA ILE A 100 11.54 -3.27 14.94
C ILE A 100 12.37 -4.54 14.73
N LYS A 101 12.99 -5.03 15.79
CA LYS A 101 13.83 -6.24 15.75
C LYS A 101 13.01 -7.51 15.54
N LYS A 102 11.85 -7.58 16.19
CA LYS A 102 10.96 -8.76 16.10
C LYS A 102 9.50 -8.31 16.29
N LEU A 103 8.70 -8.51 15.25
CA LEU A 103 7.25 -8.36 15.27
C LEU A 103 6.63 -9.75 15.12
N VAL A 104 5.80 -10.15 16.07
CA VAL A 104 4.96 -11.36 16.00
C VAL A 104 3.52 -10.89 15.77
N SER A 105 2.95 -11.28 14.62
CA SER A 105 1.65 -10.78 14.13
C SER A 105 1.08 -11.73 13.08
N ASP A 106 -0.13 -11.49 12.62
CA ASP A 106 -0.65 -12.18 11.44
C ASP A 106 0.04 -11.72 10.16
N GLY A 107 0.61 -10.52 10.21
CA GLY A 107 1.36 -9.95 9.10
C GLY A 107 1.73 -8.49 9.34
N VAL A 108 2.21 -7.85 8.29
CA VAL A 108 2.52 -6.43 8.25
C VAL A 108 2.27 -5.92 6.83
N LEU A 109 1.77 -4.72 6.71
CA LEU A 109 1.62 -4.08 5.42
C LEU A 109 2.38 -2.75 5.33
N VAL A 110 2.77 -2.41 4.12
CA VAL A 110 3.35 -1.13 3.76
C VAL A 110 2.43 -0.48 2.75
N SER A 111 1.85 0.65 3.11
CA SER A 111 0.85 1.34 2.30
C SER A 111 1.34 2.68 1.79
N THR A 112 0.95 2.98 0.55
CA THR A 112 1.05 4.32 -0.04
C THR A 112 -0.06 5.23 0.51
N PRO A 113 -0.03 6.53 0.23
CA PRO A 113 -1.17 7.39 0.49
C PRO A 113 -2.47 6.93 -0.18
N ALA A 114 -2.40 6.39 -1.41
CA ALA A 114 -3.58 5.88 -2.11
C ALA A 114 -4.19 4.65 -1.43
N GLY A 115 -3.36 3.77 -0.88
CA GLY A 115 -3.81 2.59 -0.13
C GLY A 115 -4.15 2.86 1.33
N SER A 116 -3.90 4.06 1.85
CA SER A 116 -4.09 4.36 3.28
C SER A 116 -5.55 4.22 3.73
N THR A 117 -6.51 4.34 2.84
CA THR A 117 -7.95 4.16 3.08
C THR A 117 -8.45 2.75 2.71
N ALA A 118 -7.58 1.87 2.20
CA ALA A 118 -7.89 0.47 1.88
C ALA A 118 -7.56 -0.47 3.05
N TYR A 119 -6.83 -1.55 2.83
CA TYR A 119 -6.50 -2.53 3.87
C TYR A 119 -5.72 -1.93 5.05
N ASN A 120 -4.91 -0.89 4.79
CA ASN A 120 -4.23 -0.15 5.86
C ASN A 120 -5.21 0.41 6.90
N LEU A 121 -6.37 0.94 6.48
CA LEU A 121 -7.39 1.45 7.40
C LEU A 121 -8.02 0.33 8.22
N SER A 122 -8.29 -0.82 7.61
CA SER A 122 -8.87 -1.98 8.29
C SER A 122 -7.97 -2.55 9.41
N VAL A 123 -6.65 -2.34 9.30
CA VAL A 123 -5.69 -2.70 10.35
C VAL A 123 -5.31 -1.53 11.24
N HIS A 124 -6.15 -0.50 11.29
CA HIS A 124 -5.97 0.71 12.11
C HIS A 124 -4.71 1.52 11.76
N GLY A 125 -4.21 1.40 10.52
CA GLY A 125 -3.17 2.26 10.01
C GLY A 125 -3.68 3.69 9.77
N PRO A 126 -2.80 4.70 9.76
CA PRO A 126 -3.19 6.10 9.58
C PRO A 126 -3.65 6.36 8.15
N ILE A 127 -4.64 7.24 7.98
CA ILE A 127 -4.99 7.82 6.69
C ILE A 127 -3.92 8.85 6.31
N LEU A 128 -3.39 8.74 5.10
CA LEU A 128 -2.40 9.66 4.56
C LEU A 128 -3.02 10.50 3.44
N ASN A 129 -2.72 11.79 3.44
CA ASN A 129 -3.13 12.65 2.33
C ASN A 129 -2.47 12.17 1.03
N LEU A 130 -3.21 12.11 -0.09
CA LEU A 130 -2.73 11.65 -1.40
C LEU A 130 -1.46 12.36 -1.87
N ASN A 131 -1.29 13.63 -1.52
CA ASN A 131 -0.10 14.43 -1.85
C ASN A 131 1.07 14.23 -0.88
N SER A 132 0.89 13.45 0.18
CA SER A 132 1.95 13.26 1.16
C SER A 132 3.08 12.41 0.60
N LYS A 133 4.32 12.80 0.91
CA LYS A 133 5.54 12.05 0.59
C LYS A 133 5.86 11.04 1.69
N LYS A 134 4.86 10.23 2.07
CA LYS A 134 4.93 9.33 3.22
C LYS A 134 4.40 7.94 2.86
N LEU A 135 4.85 6.95 3.62
CA LEU A 135 4.35 5.57 3.61
C LEU A 135 3.92 5.22 5.03
N SER A 136 2.92 4.36 5.14
CA SER A 136 2.52 3.73 6.40
C SER A 136 3.06 2.31 6.47
N ILE A 137 3.64 1.94 7.60
CA ILE A 137 3.91 0.55 7.96
C ILE A 137 2.94 0.21 9.09
N ALA A 138 2.05 -0.75 8.88
CA ALA A 138 1.05 -1.13 9.87
C ALA A 138 1.11 -2.65 10.14
N PRO A 139 1.09 -3.09 11.42
CA PRO A 139 0.98 -4.51 11.74
C PRO A 139 -0.44 -5.01 11.53
N ILE A 140 -0.58 -6.27 11.18
CA ILE A 140 -1.85 -6.97 11.12
C ILE A 140 -1.95 -7.83 12.37
N SER A 141 -2.89 -7.53 13.27
CA SER A 141 -3.11 -8.26 14.52
C SER A 141 -1.83 -8.49 15.33
N ALA A 142 -1.16 -7.41 15.74
CA ALA A 142 0.10 -7.49 16.49
C ALA A 142 -0.06 -8.22 17.83
N PHE A 143 0.68 -9.33 18.02
CA PHE A 143 0.73 -10.07 19.27
C PHE A 143 1.91 -9.65 20.15
N ARG A 144 3.08 -9.41 19.58
CA ARG A 144 4.29 -8.91 20.27
C ARG A 144 5.09 -7.99 19.34
N PRO A 145 5.38 -6.74 19.71
CA PRO A 145 4.81 -6.00 20.84
C PRO A 145 3.32 -5.64 20.59
N ARG A 146 2.45 -5.83 21.56
CA ARG A 146 0.99 -5.59 21.39
C ARG A 146 0.62 -4.14 21.09
N ARG A 147 1.38 -3.18 21.64
CA ARG A 147 1.11 -1.75 21.51
C ARG A 147 1.81 -1.09 20.32
N TRP A 148 2.53 -1.85 19.50
CA TRP A 148 3.16 -1.27 18.32
C TRP A 148 2.10 -1.00 17.24
N LYS A 149 1.84 0.27 17.01
CA LYS A 149 0.83 0.75 16.05
C LYS A 149 1.38 0.94 14.63
N GLY A 150 2.66 0.57 14.40
CA GLY A 150 3.30 0.82 13.12
C GLY A 150 4.12 2.11 13.10
N LYS A 151 4.45 2.59 11.91
CA LYS A 151 5.27 3.79 11.71
C LYS A 151 4.98 4.47 10.38
N ILE A 152 4.92 5.79 10.39
CA ILE A 152 4.94 6.61 9.17
C ILE A 152 6.39 6.93 8.85
N ILE A 153 6.78 6.79 7.57
CA ILE A 153 8.13 7.05 7.06
C ILE A 153 8.06 7.82 5.74
N SER A 154 9.20 8.27 5.23
CA SER A 154 9.29 8.91 3.91
C SER A 154 9.01 7.92 2.78
N ASP A 155 8.40 8.38 1.69
CA ASP A 155 8.19 7.61 0.45
C ASP A 155 9.49 7.22 -0.27
N LYS A 156 10.60 7.92 0.04
CA LYS A 156 11.95 7.59 -0.44
C LYS A 156 12.63 6.46 0.35
N SER A 157 11.96 5.91 1.35
CA SER A 157 12.53 4.88 2.23
C SER A 157 12.68 3.54 1.51
N LYS A 158 13.81 2.87 1.80
CA LYS A 158 14.00 1.46 1.43
C LYS A 158 13.66 0.57 2.61
N ILE A 159 12.48 -0.04 2.58
CA ILE A 159 11.99 -0.91 3.64
C ILE A 159 12.44 -2.34 3.35
N THR A 160 13.05 -2.98 4.35
CA THR A 160 13.39 -4.41 4.30
C THR A 160 12.62 -5.13 5.39
N ILE A 161 11.82 -6.12 4.99
CA ILE A 161 11.08 -6.99 5.90
C ILE A 161 11.65 -8.39 5.75
N SER A 162 12.18 -8.94 6.83
CA SER A 162 12.83 -10.25 6.84
C SER A 162 12.08 -11.21 7.74
N ASN A 163 11.77 -12.40 7.22
CA ASN A 163 11.23 -13.49 8.04
C ASN A 163 12.32 -14.06 8.95
N ILE A 164 12.10 -14.04 10.25
CA ILE A 164 13.08 -14.50 11.25
C ILE A 164 13.14 -16.04 11.30
N ASN A 165 12.00 -16.71 11.08
CA ASN A 165 11.94 -18.17 11.13
C ASN A 165 11.11 -18.73 9.96
N PRO A 166 11.65 -18.72 8.75
CA PRO A 166 10.88 -19.05 7.55
C PRO A 166 10.49 -20.52 7.42
N GLN A 167 11.15 -21.44 8.09
CA GLN A 167 10.78 -22.87 8.09
C GLN A 167 9.53 -23.11 8.95
N LYS A 168 9.54 -22.55 10.16
CA LYS A 168 8.46 -22.76 11.14
C LYS A 168 7.28 -21.80 10.94
N ARG A 169 7.55 -20.61 10.38
CA ARG A 169 6.59 -19.52 10.23
C ARG A 169 6.65 -18.92 8.82
N PRO A 170 6.23 -19.69 7.79
CA PRO A 170 6.27 -19.21 6.41
C PRO A 170 5.36 -18.00 6.23
N ILE A 171 5.79 -17.08 5.36
CA ILE A 171 5.04 -15.88 4.98
C ILE A 171 4.99 -15.74 3.48
N SER A 172 3.98 -15.05 2.98
CA SER A 172 3.87 -14.62 1.58
C SER A 172 3.76 -13.10 1.51
N ALA A 173 4.20 -12.55 0.39
CA ALA A 173 3.97 -11.16 0.01
C ALA A 173 2.92 -11.10 -1.10
N VAL A 174 1.94 -10.21 -0.94
CA VAL A 174 0.82 -9.98 -1.87
C VAL A 174 0.74 -8.50 -2.19
#